data_11ad6a78b48e5eb8400084beca4e866b
#
_entry.id   11ad6a78b48e5eb8400084beca4e866b
#
_cell.length_a   1.000
_cell.length_b   1.000
_cell.length_c   1.000
_cell.angle_alpha   90.00
_cell.angle_beta   90.00
_cell.angle_gamma   90.00
#
_symmetry.space_group_name_H-M   'P 1'
#
loop_
_entity.id
_entity.type
_entity.pdbx_description
1 polymer ?
#
loop_
_entity_poly.entity_id
_entity_poly.type
_entity_poly.pdbx_seq_one_letter_code
_entity_poly.pdbx_strand_id
1 'polypeptide(L)'
;YEILRCLVGSEMCIRDRTFDVVMKDFLAWCGEDFMFGTWGPQDLTELQKNMRFFGMEPLGKGPVRFYDIQKLFSIAYEDQKVRRSLEYAVDYLQIPKDIPFHRAISDAVYTARVFQMIKDPIALQRVSFDTFQLPENHRSEVHVVFDNYAKYISRPFPDKEALMADKEVLSTRCYLCHHNLRKKVRWFSPNGKHYYSLSWCDKHGWMKGKIRVKKAEDDMVYAVKTTKLVGEKEVAALMERKDHIRQLRKEHR
;
A
#
# COMPACT_ATOMS: atom_id res chain seq x y z
N TYR A 1 23.50 0.34 14.24
CA TYR A 1 24.66 1.08 13.72
C TYR A 1 24.81 1.00 12.18
N GLU A 2 24.42 -0.10 11.54
CA GLU A 2 24.50 -0.24 10.07
C GLU A 2 23.35 0.44 9.31
N ILE A 3 22.20 0.63 9.92
CA ILE A 3 21.01 1.23 9.30
C ILE A 3 21.21 2.73 9.02
N LEU A 4 22.03 3.40 9.81
CA LEU A 4 22.38 4.82 9.60
C LEU A 4 23.29 5.08 8.38
N ARG A 5 24.01 4.06 7.91
CA ARG A 5 24.86 4.18 6.70
C ARG A 5 24.08 4.34 5.39
N CYS A 6 22.86 3.84 5.34
CA CYS A 6 22.06 3.91 4.11
C CYS A 6 21.26 5.21 3.93
N LEU A 7 21.02 5.98 5.00
CA LEU A 7 20.15 7.16 4.97
C LEU A 7 20.89 8.50 4.85
N VAL A 8 22.20 8.53 5.11
CA VAL A 8 22.99 9.78 5.08
C VAL A 8 24.26 9.56 4.26
N GLY A 9 24.25 10.08 3.05
CA GLY A 9 25.36 9.93 2.10
C GLY A 9 26.53 10.84 2.42
N SER A 10 27.40 10.42 3.22
CA SER A 10 28.84 10.58 3.40
C SER A 10 29.20 10.49 4.86
N GLU A 11 30.33 9.87 5.17
CA GLU A 11 30.83 9.72 6.55
C GLU A 11 31.00 11.04 7.33
N MET A 12 31.06 12.15 6.64
CA MET A 12 31.19 13.49 7.25
C MET A 12 29.87 14.02 7.84
N CYS A 13 28.71 13.71 7.23
CA CYS A 13 27.42 14.19 7.73
C CYS A 13 26.89 13.44 8.94
N ILE A 14 27.37 12.20 9.20
CA ILE A 14 26.94 11.37 10.33
C ILE A 14 27.51 11.87 11.66
N ARG A 15 28.60 12.65 11.66
CA ARG A 15 29.32 13.04 12.87
C ARG A 15 28.79 14.28 13.57
N ASP A 16 28.08 15.14 12.88
CA ASP A 16 27.79 16.48 13.37
C ASP A 16 26.40 16.67 13.98
N ARG A 17 25.40 15.87 13.57
CA ARG A 17 24.02 15.98 14.07
C ARG A 17 23.35 14.62 14.21
N THR A 18 22.54 14.46 15.25
CA THR A 18 21.73 13.27 15.49
C THR A 18 20.53 13.22 14.52
N PHE A 19 19.96 12.02 14.30
CA PHE A 19 18.83 11.83 13.40
C PHE A 19 17.64 12.72 13.77
N ASP A 20 17.32 12.85 15.05
CA ASP A 20 16.20 13.64 15.54
C ASP A 20 16.34 15.13 15.22
N VAL A 21 17.56 15.68 15.31
CA VAL A 21 17.84 17.07 14.94
C VAL A 21 17.66 17.27 13.43
N VAL A 22 18.27 16.39 12.61
CA VAL A 22 18.14 16.48 11.14
C VAL A 22 16.70 16.28 10.70
N MET A 23 15.98 15.36 11.34
CA MET A 23 14.59 15.08 10.99
C MET A 23 13.65 16.24 11.35
N LYS A 24 13.87 16.93 12.47
CA LYS A 24 13.13 18.15 12.83
C LYS A 24 13.34 19.25 11.78
N ASP A 25 14.58 19.49 11.39
CA ASP A 25 14.91 20.49 10.35
C ASP A 25 14.26 20.12 9.00
N PHE A 26 14.30 18.83 8.64
CA PHE A 26 13.69 18.32 7.42
C PHE A 26 12.15 18.50 7.43
N LEU A 27 11.48 18.16 8.51
CA LEU A 27 10.02 18.36 8.63
C LEU A 27 9.65 19.85 8.62
N ALA A 28 10.43 20.71 9.27
CA ALA A 28 10.25 22.15 9.22
C ALA A 28 10.43 22.70 7.79
N TRP A 29 11.40 22.18 7.05
CA TRP A 29 11.60 22.52 5.63
C TRP A 29 10.45 22.02 4.74
N CYS A 30 9.87 20.85 4.99
CA CYS A 30 8.71 20.34 4.25
C CYS A 30 7.45 21.21 4.44
N GLY A 31 7.30 21.87 5.59
CA GLY A 31 6.10 22.63 5.94
C GLY A 31 4.93 21.73 6.32
N GLU A 32 3.70 22.25 6.18
CA GLU A 32 2.48 21.55 6.61
C GLU A 32 1.79 20.76 5.49
N ASP A 33 1.88 21.23 4.26
CA ASP A 33 1.21 20.63 3.09
C ASP A 33 2.22 19.95 2.16
N PHE A 34 2.60 18.73 2.50
CA PHE A 34 3.50 17.93 1.69
C PHE A 34 3.07 16.47 1.60
N MET A 35 3.59 15.78 0.61
CA MET A 35 3.42 14.34 0.44
C MET A 35 4.76 13.69 0.09
N PHE A 36 5.09 12.62 0.80
CA PHE A 36 6.28 11.83 0.50
C PHE A 36 6.18 11.15 -0.87
N GLY A 37 7.29 11.10 -1.57
CA GLY A 37 7.50 10.27 -2.76
C GLY A 37 8.71 9.38 -2.56
N THR A 38 8.54 8.05 -2.71
CA THR A 38 9.62 7.08 -2.48
C THR A 38 9.70 6.07 -3.62
N TRP A 39 10.87 5.46 -3.81
CA TRP A 39 11.03 4.35 -4.76
C TRP A 39 10.65 3.03 -4.11
N GLY A 40 9.34 2.80 -3.94
CA GLY A 40 8.77 1.66 -3.26
C GLY A 40 8.27 1.98 -1.84
N PRO A 41 7.73 1.00 -1.12
CA PRO A 41 7.02 1.25 0.14
C PRO A 41 7.90 1.20 1.40
N GLN A 42 9.18 0.84 1.31
CA GLN A 42 9.99 0.54 2.50
C GLN A 42 10.57 1.79 3.16
N ASP A 43 10.99 2.78 2.39
CA ASP A 43 11.70 3.96 2.89
C ASP A 43 10.90 4.71 3.96
N LEU A 44 9.61 4.88 3.74
CA LEU A 44 8.74 5.59 4.69
C LEU A 44 8.53 4.79 5.98
N THR A 45 8.44 3.47 5.89
CA THR A 45 8.38 2.59 7.06
C THR A 45 9.67 2.67 7.87
N GLU A 46 10.84 2.64 7.21
CA GLU A 46 12.14 2.74 7.91
C GLU A 46 12.34 4.12 8.52
N LEU A 47 11.91 5.19 7.84
CA LEU A 47 11.92 6.53 8.39
C LEU A 47 11.15 6.59 9.72
N GLN A 48 9.92 6.08 9.74
CA GLN A 48 9.06 6.08 10.93
C GLN A 48 9.61 5.19 12.06
N LYS A 49 10.28 4.07 11.74
CA LYS A 49 10.99 3.27 12.74
C LYS A 49 12.10 4.05 13.41
N ASN A 50 12.91 4.79 12.63
CA ASN A 50 13.96 5.63 13.18
C ASN A 50 13.38 6.78 14.01
N MET A 51 12.32 7.43 13.58
CA MET A 51 11.62 8.46 14.37
C MET A 51 11.20 7.90 15.73
N ARG A 52 10.57 6.72 15.76
CA ARG A 52 10.18 6.04 17.00
C ARG A 52 11.39 5.73 17.89
N PHE A 53 12.48 5.21 17.30
CA PHE A 53 13.72 4.90 18.04
C PHE A 53 14.30 6.13 18.74
N PHE A 54 14.21 7.30 18.11
CA PHE A 54 14.67 8.57 18.69
C PHE A 54 13.59 9.30 19.52
N GLY A 55 12.47 8.65 19.83
CA GLY A 55 11.39 9.23 20.64
C GLY A 55 10.68 10.41 20.01
N MET A 56 10.69 10.49 18.68
CA MET A 56 9.99 11.54 17.93
C MET A 56 8.51 11.20 17.76
N GLU A 57 7.68 12.24 17.66
CA GLU A 57 6.27 12.10 17.33
C GLU A 57 6.10 11.43 15.95
N PRO A 58 5.09 10.57 15.77
CA PRO A 58 4.81 9.94 14.48
C PRO A 58 4.37 10.98 13.43
N LEU A 59 4.53 10.65 12.14
CA LEU A 59 4.13 11.51 11.02
C LEU A 59 2.62 11.77 10.95
N GLY A 60 1.81 11.01 11.69
CA GLY A 60 0.36 11.17 11.74
C GLY A 60 -0.30 10.16 12.66
N LYS A 61 -1.61 10.33 12.88
CA LYS A 61 -2.44 9.46 13.74
C LYS A 61 -2.99 8.21 13.01
N GLY A 62 -2.35 7.79 11.93
CA GLY A 62 -2.80 6.64 11.13
C GLY A 62 -1.97 6.46 9.88
N PRO A 63 -2.43 5.66 8.92
CA PRO A 63 -1.70 5.37 7.70
C PRO A 63 -1.32 6.61 6.92
N VAL A 64 -0.04 6.79 6.67
CA VAL A 64 0.49 7.96 5.95
C VAL A 64 0.31 7.77 4.45
N ARG A 65 -0.29 8.75 3.79
CA ARG A 65 -0.43 8.79 2.33
C ARG A 65 0.91 9.19 1.70
N PHE A 66 1.27 8.50 0.61
CA PHE A 66 2.49 8.80 -0.12
C PHE A 66 2.41 8.34 -1.58
N TYR A 67 3.32 8.83 -2.41
CA TYR A 67 3.54 8.34 -3.76
C TYR A 67 4.60 7.23 -3.75
N ASP A 68 4.17 5.99 -4.00
CA ASP A 68 5.06 4.89 -4.37
C ASP A 68 5.41 5.06 -5.86
N ILE A 69 6.49 5.79 -6.14
CA ILE A 69 6.86 6.21 -7.50
C ILE A 69 7.22 5.00 -8.36
N GLN A 70 7.78 3.94 -7.78
CA GLN A 70 8.00 2.67 -8.46
C GLN A 70 6.68 2.06 -8.97
N LYS A 71 5.62 2.14 -8.17
CA LYS A 71 4.29 1.69 -8.56
C LYS A 71 3.68 2.62 -9.63
N LEU A 72 3.84 3.93 -9.50
CA LEU A 72 3.34 4.89 -10.49
C LEU A 72 4.02 4.68 -11.84
N PHE A 73 5.34 4.46 -11.86
CA PHE A 73 6.08 4.12 -13.05
C PHE A 73 5.52 2.86 -13.73
N SER A 74 5.29 1.80 -12.95
CA SER A 74 4.71 0.56 -13.47
C SER A 74 3.29 0.75 -14.04
N ILE A 75 2.50 1.67 -13.48
CA ILE A 75 1.17 1.99 -14.00
C ILE A 75 1.25 2.80 -15.29
N ALA A 76 2.13 3.77 -15.36
CA ALA A 76 2.24 4.69 -16.50
C ALA A 76 2.92 4.07 -17.72
N TYR A 77 3.91 3.19 -17.52
CA TYR A 77 4.80 2.74 -18.60
C TYR A 77 4.85 1.22 -18.78
N GLU A 78 4.24 0.43 -17.88
CA GLU A 78 4.28 -1.04 -17.93
C GLU A 78 2.90 -1.68 -17.65
N ASP A 79 2.87 -2.97 -17.28
CA ASP A 79 1.66 -3.77 -17.06
C ASP A 79 1.07 -3.69 -15.64
N GLN A 80 1.54 -2.79 -14.79
CA GLN A 80 1.15 -2.60 -13.38
C GLN A 80 1.56 -3.74 -12.42
N LYS A 81 2.17 -4.81 -12.90
CA LYS A 81 2.56 -5.97 -12.09
C LYS A 81 4.04 -6.01 -11.78
N VAL A 82 4.85 -5.52 -12.71
CA VAL A 82 6.30 -5.52 -12.59
C VAL A 82 6.77 -4.34 -11.74
N ARG A 83 7.72 -4.61 -10.86
CA ARG A 83 8.43 -3.58 -10.09
C ARG A 83 9.87 -3.55 -10.58
N ARG A 84 10.25 -2.42 -11.17
CA ARG A 84 11.58 -2.21 -11.73
C ARG A 84 12.50 -1.52 -10.74
N SER A 85 13.81 -1.63 -10.95
CA SER A 85 14.78 -0.82 -10.23
C SER A 85 14.68 0.66 -10.63
N LEU A 86 15.20 1.54 -9.79
CA LEU A 86 15.27 2.96 -10.10
C LEU A 86 16.16 3.21 -11.34
N GLU A 87 17.28 2.51 -11.42
CA GLU A 87 18.21 2.61 -12.56
C GLU A 87 17.52 2.21 -13.88
N TYR A 88 16.73 1.13 -13.89
CA TYR A 88 15.94 0.77 -15.06
C TYR A 88 14.98 1.89 -15.49
N ALA A 89 14.28 2.51 -14.55
CA ALA A 89 13.35 3.58 -14.87
C ALA A 89 14.05 4.83 -15.41
N VAL A 90 15.23 5.15 -14.88
CA VAL A 90 16.09 6.25 -15.36
C VAL A 90 16.53 5.98 -16.81
N ASP A 91 16.97 4.75 -17.12
CA ASP A 91 17.35 4.34 -18.48
C ASP A 91 16.15 4.36 -19.44
N TYR A 92 15.03 3.78 -19.01
CA TYR A 92 13.80 3.74 -19.82
C TYR A 92 13.30 5.14 -20.21
N LEU A 93 13.39 6.10 -19.29
CA LEU A 93 12.96 7.48 -19.49
C LEU A 93 14.09 8.37 -20.10
N GLN A 94 15.24 7.79 -20.38
CA GLN A 94 16.41 8.51 -20.94
C GLN A 94 16.84 9.71 -20.07
N ILE A 95 16.71 9.57 -18.74
CA ILE A 95 17.13 10.60 -17.79
C ILE A 95 18.68 10.59 -17.72
N PRO A 96 19.36 11.75 -17.86
CA PRO A 96 20.82 11.82 -17.77
C PRO A 96 21.34 11.27 -16.44
N LYS A 97 22.35 10.37 -16.51
CA LYS A 97 23.05 9.80 -15.35
C LYS A 97 24.25 10.69 -14.97
N ASP A 98 23.96 11.89 -14.51
CA ASP A 98 24.92 12.94 -14.18
C ASP A 98 25.43 12.89 -12.72
N ILE A 99 24.82 12.06 -11.89
CA ILE A 99 25.20 11.82 -10.49
C ILE A 99 25.32 10.32 -10.20
N PRO A 100 26.22 9.89 -9.31
CA PRO A 100 26.42 8.47 -9.04
C PRO A 100 25.22 7.85 -8.31
N PHE A 101 24.79 6.64 -8.72
CA PHE A 101 23.80 5.84 -8.04
C PHE A 101 24.29 5.32 -6.68
N HIS A 102 23.37 4.74 -5.90
CA HIS A 102 23.62 4.11 -4.60
C HIS A 102 24.08 5.08 -3.51
N ARG A 103 23.70 6.34 -3.66
CA ARG A 103 23.76 7.34 -2.59
C ARG A 103 22.35 7.87 -2.34
N ALA A 104 21.93 7.92 -1.08
CA ALA A 104 20.56 8.29 -0.71
C ALA A 104 20.08 9.58 -1.37
N ILE A 105 20.91 10.63 -1.39
CA ILE A 105 20.56 11.91 -2.03
C ILE A 105 20.42 11.77 -3.56
N SER A 106 21.31 11.01 -4.20
CA SER A 106 21.27 10.79 -5.64
C SER A 106 20.03 9.99 -6.05
N ASP A 107 19.72 8.94 -5.29
CA ASP A 107 18.54 8.09 -5.52
C ASP A 107 17.26 8.90 -5.30
N ALA A 108 17.23 9.81 -4.32
CA ALA A 108 16.12 10.74 -4.13
C ALA A 108 15.95 11.70 -5.31
N VAL A 109 17.06 12.26 -5.84
CA VAL A 109 17.04 13.14 -7.03
C VAL A 109 16.56 12.39 -8.25
N TYR A 110 17.05 11.18 -8.53
CA TYR A 110 16.55 10.36 -9.64
C TYR A 110 15.09 9.97 -9.48
N THR A 111 14.66 9.64 -8.26
CA THR A 111 13.25 9.36 -7.96
C THR A 111 12.37 10.56 -8.27
N ALA A 112 12.81 11.77 -7.91
CA ALA A 112 12.10 13.01 -8.24
C ALA A 112 12.05 13.27 -9.75
N ARG A 113 13.16 13.05 -10.47
CA ARG A 113 13.21 13.19 -11.95
C ARG A 113 12.27 12.20 -12.63
N VAL A 114 12.23 10.93 -12.20
CA VAL A 114 11.26 9.94 -12.70
C VAL A 114 9.83 10.39 -12.43
N PHE A 115 9.53 10.87 -11.22
CA PHE A 115 8.20 11.38 -10.88
C PHE A 115 7.78 12.54 -11.78
N GLN A 116 8.67 13.47 -12.08
CA GLN A 116 8.39 14.60 -12.97
C GLN A 116 8.06 14.18 -14.41
N MET A 117 8.56 13.01 -14.86
CA MET A 117 8.25 12.46 -16.18
C MET A 117 6.89 11.78 -16.25
N ILE A 118 6.32 11.35 -15.13
CA ILE A 118 5.00 10.71 -15.09
C ILE A 118 3.92 11.77 -15.32
N LYS A 119 3.33 11.77 -16.51
CA LYS A 119 2.25 12.71 -16.90
C LYS A 119 0.87 12.06 -16.93
N ASP A 120 0.78 10.74 -16.75
CA ASP A 120 -0.49 10.02 -16.74
C ASP A 120 -1.33 10.42 -15.53
N PRO A 121 -2.49 11.09 -15.71
CA PRO A 121 -3.34 11.52 -14.62
C PRO A 121 -3.92 10.35 -13.83
N ILE A 122 -4.12 9.19 -14.46
CA ILE A 122 -4.61 7.97 -13.79
C ILE A 122 -3.53 7.44 -12.84
N ALA A 123 -2.27 7.42 -13.27
CA ALA A 123 -1.16 7.05 -12.41
C ALA A 123 -1.04 7.99 -11.21
N LEU A 124 -1.09 9.31 -11.42
CA LEU A 124 -0.93 10.32 -10.36
C LEU A 124 -2.05 10.29 -9.29
N GLN A 125 -3.22 9.75 -9.61
CA GLN A 125 -4.29 9.54 -8.64
C GLN A 125 -4.05 8.33 -7.72
N ARG A 126 -3.07 7.45 -8.04
CA ARG A 126 -2.83 6.16 -7.36
C ARG A 126 -1.96 6.29 -6.11
N VAL A 127 -2.41 7.06 -5.14
CA VAL A 127 -1.73 7.16 -3.84
C VAL A 127 -1.60 5.80 -3.15
N SER A 128 -0.52 5.64 -2.41
CA SER A 128 -0.26 4.50 -1.54
C SER A 128 -0.42 4.89 -0.08
N PHE A 129 -0.46 3.92 0.80
CA PHE A 129 -0.59 4.12 2.24
C PHE A 129 0.48 3.30 2.94
N ASP A 130 1.34 3.96 3.67
CA ASP A 130 2.20 3.30 4.63
C ASP A 130 1.37 2.92 5.85
N THR A 131 1.53 1.71 6.33
CA THR A 131 0.73 1.13 7.42
C THR A 131 1.58 0.87 8.67
N PHE A 132 2.67 1.61 8.85
CA PHE A 132 3.45 1.60 10.08
C PHE A 132 2.59 2.07 11.27
N GLN A 133 1.86 3.18 11.08
CA GLN A 133 0.78 3.58 11.97
C GLN A 133 -0.55 3.05 11.43
N LEU A 134 -1.29 2.32 12.24
CA LEU A 134 -2.63 1.84 11.88
C LEU A 134 -3.71 2.80 12.39
N PRO A 135 -4.93 2.74 11.81
CA PRO A 135 -6.07 3.47 12.36
C PRO A 135 -6.33 3.06 13.81
N GLU A 136 -6.49 4.02 14.71
CA GLU A 136 -6.72 3.75 16.15
C GLU A 136 -8.12 3.15 16.42
N ASN A 137 -9.11 3.57 15.63
CA ASN A 137 -10.51 3.19 15.85
C ASN A 137 -11.28 3.14 14.53
N HIS A 138 -12.53 2.71 14.59
CA HIS A 138 -13.39 2.58 13.42
C HIS A 138 -13.57 3.88 12.60
N ARG A 139 -13.56 5.05 13.26
CA ARG A 139 -13.75 6.34 12.56
C ARG A 139 -12.52 6.78 11.77
N SER A 140 -11.35 6.32 12.19
CA SER A 140 -10.06 6.62 11.52
C SER A 140 -9.66 5.56 10.47
N GLU A 141 -10.49 4.52 10.27
CA GLU A 141 -10.24 3.51 9.22
C GLU A 141 -10.20 4.16 7.83
N VAL A 142 -9.28 3.68 7.00
CA VAL A 142 -9.06 4.30 5.69
C VAL A 142 -10.02 3.75 4.65
N HIS A 143 -10.79 4.64 4.02
CA HIS A 143 -11.67 4.34 2.89
C HIS A 143 -11.30 5.25 1.72
N VAL A 144 -10.78 4.68 0.64
CA VAL A 144 -10.41 5.43 -0.56
C VAL A 144 -10.99 4.76 -1.79
N VAL A 145 -11.63 5.56 -2.63
CA VAL A 145 -12.15 5.15 -3.93
C VAL A 145 -11.22 5.69 -5.01
N PHE A 146 -10.76 4.80 -5.87
CA PHE A 146 -10.04 5.09 -7.10
C PHE A 146 -10.98 4.83 -8.28
N ASP A 147 -10.60 5.23 -9.48
CA ASP A 147 -11.43 5.09 -10.68
C ASP A 147 -11.91 3.66 -10.97
N ASN A 148 -11.09 2.63 -10.68
CA ASN A 148 -11.44 1.24 -11.01
C ASN A 148 -11.44 0.28 -9.81
N TYR A 149 -11.21 0.77 -8.58
CA TYR A 149 -11.30 -0.02 -7.34
C TYR A 149 -11.43 0.87 -6.12
N ALA A 150 -11.89 0.29 -5.01
CA ALA A 150 -11.82 0.91 -3.69
C ALA A 150 -10.87 0.15 -2.78
N LYS A 151 -10.24 0.86 -1.86
CA LYS A 151 -9.33 0.34 -0.85
C LYS A 151 -9.82 0.72 0.54
N TYR A 152 -9.77 -0.25 1.43
CA TYR A 152 -10.07 -0.07 2.85
C TYR A 152 -8.92 -0.64 3.68
N ILE A 153 -8.54 0.05 4.76
CA ILE A 153 -7.55 -0.38 5.74
C ILE A 153 -8.20 -0.28 7.11
N SER A 154 -8.31 -1.40 7.79
CA SER A 154 -8.94 -1.48 9.10
C SER A 154 -8.01 -1.03 10.23
N ARG A 155 -8.59 -0.74 11.39
CA ARG A 155 -7.91 -0.76 12.67
C ARG A 155 -7.33 -2.15 12.98
N PRO A 156 -6.44 -2.29 13.97
CA PRO A 156 -5.99 -3.59 14.43
C PRO A 156 -7.08 -4.34 15.20
N PHE A 157 -7.02 -5.67 15.15
CA PHE A 157 -7.87 -6.61 15.86
C PHE A 157 -6.99 -7.58 16.66
N PRO A 158 -7.46 -8.08 17.82
CA PRO A 158 -6.68 -8.99 18.66
C PRO A 158 -6.30 -10.28 17.94
N ASP A 159 -7.16 -10.76 17.06
CA ASP A 159 -6.93 -11.97 16.30
C ASP A 159 -7.71 -11.95 14.97
N LYS A 160 -7.49 -13.00 14.19
CA LYS A 160 -8.13 -13.17 12.89
C LYS A 160 -9.63 -13.48 13.00
N GLU A 161 -10.11 -14.07 14.08
CA GLU A 161 -11.52 -14.40 14.28
C GLU A 161 -12.31 -13.12 14.51
N ALA A 162 -11.84 -12.25 15.39
CA ALA A 162 -12.39 -10.92 15.61
C ALA A 162 -12.40 -10.08 14.32
N LEU A 163 -11.30 -10.10 13.56
CA LEU A 163 -11.20 -9.41 12.28
C LEU A 163 -12.24 -9.95 11.27
N MET A 164 -12.39 -11.26 11.16
CA MET A 164 -13.34 -11.89 10.22
C MET A 164 -14.79 -11.92 10.73
N ALA A 165 -15.06 -11.48 11.95
CA ALA A 165 -16.39 -11.22 12.49
C ALA A 165 -16.85 -9.77 12.26
N ASP A 166 -15.93 -8.86 11.97
CA ASP A 166 -16.22 -7.44 11.81
C ASP A 166 -17.07 -7.18 10.55
N LYS A 167 -18.14 -6.42 10.72
CA LYS A 167 -19.14 -6.14 9.66
C LYS A 167 -18.55 -5.27 8.55
N GLU A 168 -17.66 -4.31 8.88
CA GLU A 168 -17.08 -3.42 7.89
C GLU A 168 -15.99 -4.14 7.07
N VAL A 169 -15.16 -4.95 7.71
CA VAL A 169 -14.18 -5.80 7.04
C VAL A 169 -14.87 -6.71 6.01
N LEU A 170 -15.99 -7.36 6.39
CA LEU A 170 -16.73 -8.28 5.53
C LEU A 170 -17.79 -7.62 4.65
N SER A 171 -17.94 -6.29 4.75
CA SER A 171 -18.90 -5.54 3.92
C SER A 171 -18.65 -5.78 2.44
N THR A 172 -19.74 -5.97 1.69
CA THR A 172 -19.77 -6.11 0.23
C THR A 172 -20.63 -5.02 -0.39
N ARG A 173 -20.42 -3.76 -0.01
CA ARG A 173 -21.08 -2.62 -0.65
C ARG A 173 -20.42 -2.29 -1.98
N CYS A 174 -21.21 -1.83 -2.92
CA CYS A 174 -20.70 -1.26 -4.16
C CYS A 174 -19.99 0.07 -3.86
N TYR A 175 -18.74 0.21 -4.28
CA TYR A 175 -17.98 1.44 -4.03
C TYR A 175 -18.43 2.62 -4.92
N LEU A 176 -19.22 2.36 -5.98
CA LEU A 176 -19.75 3.39 -6.87
C LEU A 176 -21.14 3.90 -6.45
N CYS A 177 -22.06 3.01 -6.07
CA CYS A 177 -23.42 3.41 -5.72
C CYS A 177 -23.79 3.16 -4.24
N HIS A 178 -22.86 2.66 -3.46
CA HIS A 178 -22.98 2.40 -2.02
C HIS A 178 -24.10 1.43 -1.58
N HIS A 179 -24.77 0.78 -2.52
CA HIS A 179 -25.80 -0.23 -2.22
C HIS A 179 -25.18 -1.53 -1.71
N ASN A 180 -25.89 -2.21 -0.83
CA ASN A 180 -25.52 -3.54 -0.41
C ASN A 180 -25.65 -4.53 -1.57
N LEU A 181 -24.62 -5.35 -1.76
CA LEU A 181 -24.54 -6.26 -2.90
C LEU A 181 -25.08 -7.65 -2.55
N ARG A 182 -25.69 -8.30 -3.53
CA ARG A 182 -26.05 -9.71 -3.44
C ARG A 182 -24.78 -10.57 -3.53
N LYS A 183 -24.43 -11.25 -2.43
CA LYS A 183 -23.28 -12.17 -2.38
C LYS A 183 -23.54 -13.40 -3.25
N LYS A 184 -22.75 -13.61 -4.29
CA LYS A 184 -22.76 -14.82 -5.14
C LYS A 184 -21.75 -15.84 -4.66
N VAL A 185 -20.58 -15.36 -4.20
CA VAL A 185 -19.56 -16.17 -3.53
C VAL A 185 -19.25 -15.51 -2.19
N ARG A 186 -19.50 -16.21 -1.08
CA ARG A 186 -19.11 -15.76 0.26
C ARG A 186 -17.60 -15.73 0.38
N TRP A 187 -17.09 -14.97 1.37
CA TRP A 187 -15.67 -14.91 1.65
C TRP A 187 -15.08 -16.30 1.88
N PHE A 188 -14.07 -16.65 1.10
CA PHE A 188 -13.31 -17.89 1.22
C PHE A 188 -11.82 -17.61 1.12
N SER A 189 -10.99 -18.47 1.71
CA SER A 189 -9.55 -18.32 1.72
C SER A 189 -8.85 -19.59 1.25
N PRO A 190 -7.88 -19.48 0.32
CA PRO A 190 -7.01 -20.59 -0.06
C PRO A 190 -5.89 -20.85 0.96
N ASN A 191 -5.42 -19.84 1.68
CA ASN A 191 -4.19 -19.92 2.48
C ASN A 191 -4.28 -19.25 3.86
N GLY A 192 -5.49 -18.90 4.30
CA GLY A 192 -5.70 -18.24 5.59
C GLY A 192 -5.25 -16.78 5.68
N LYS A 193 -4.51 -16.25 4.70
CA LYS A 193 -4.02 -14.86 4.65
C LYS A 193 -4.79 -14.00 3.66
N HIS A 194 -5.26 -14.59 2.57
CA HIS A 194 -6.02 -13.91 1.52
C HIS A 194 -7.43 -14.47 1.46
N TYR A 195 -8.41 -13.59 1.45
CA TYR A 195 -9.83 -13.94 1.29
C TYR A 195 -10.38 -13.30 0.03
N TYR A 196 -11.29 -13.99 -0.62
CA TYR A 196 -11.93 -13.54 -1.85
C TYR A 196 -13.44 -13.70 -1.75
N SER A 197 -14.17 -12.80 -2.39
CA SER A 197 -15.62 -12.86 -2.53
C SER A 197 -16.05 -12.38 -3.91
N LEU A 198 -17.22 -12.80 -4.37
CA LEU A 198 -17.92 -12.23 -5.52
C LEU A 198 -19.31 -11.79 -5.11
N SER A 199 -19.68 -10.61 -5.57
CA SER A 199 -20.99 -10.02 -5.34
C SER A 199 -21.50 -9.39 -6.64
N TRP A 200 -22.79 -9.24 -6.73
CA TRP A 200 -23.45 -8.65 -7.89
C TRP A 200 -24.09 -7.31 -7.51
N CYS A 201 -23.83 -6.29 -8.29
CA CYS A 201 -24.48 -4.99 -8.26
C CYS A 201 -25.40 -4.88 -9.48
N ASP A 202 -26.68 -4.62 -9.28
CA ASP A 202 -27.63 -4.54 -10.38
C ASP A 202 -27.33 -3.35 -11.33
N LYS A 203 -26.64 -2.31 -10.83
CA LYS A 203 -26.24 -1.15 -11.65
C LYS A 203 -24.86 -1.28 -12.31
N HIS A 204 -23.90 -1.98 -11.64
CA HIS A 204 -22.49 -1.96 -12.05
C HIS A 204 -21.91 -3.35 -12.37
N GLY A 205 -22.69 -4.43 -12.17
CA GLY A 205 -22.27 -5.78 -12.50
C GLY A 205 -21.41 -6.46 -11.40
N TRP A 206 -20.48 -7.30 -11.82
CA TRP A 206 -19.69 -8.15 -10.93
C TRP A 206 -18.66 -7.37 -10.13
N MET A 207 -18.66 -7.61 -8.83
CA MET A 207 -17.76 -6.99 -7.87
C MET A 207 -16.94 -8.06 -7.15
N LYS A 208 -15.60 -7.98 -7.28
CA LYS A 208 -14.66 -8.85 -6.59
C LYS A 208 -14.12 -8.16 -5.35
N GLY A 209 -14.31 -8.81 -4.20
CA GLY A 209 -13.65 -8.44 -2.96
C GLY A 209 -12.39 -9.27 -2.74
N LYS A 210 -11.32 -8.63 -2.27
CA LYS A 210 -10.09 -9.27 -1.78
C LYS A 210 -9.72 -8.67 -0.44
N ILE A 211 -9.58 -9.49 0.60
CA ILE A 211 -9.03 -9.10 1.90
C ILE A 211 -7.64 -9.75 2.02
N ARG A 212 -6.66 -8.96 2.43
CA ARG A 212 -5.37 -9.44 2.90
C ARG A 212 -5.28 -9.20 4.40
N VAL A 213 -5.16 -10.26 5.17
CA VAL A 213 -4.85 -10.19 6.61
C VAL A 213 -3.35 -10.01 6.76
N LYS A 214 -2.96 -8.97 7.48
CA LYS A 214 -1.57 -8.64 7.78
C LYS A 214 -1.36 -8.65 9.29
N LYS A 215 -0.13 -8.92 9.72
CA LYS A 215 0.27 -8.76 11.12
C LYS A 215 0.45 -7.28 11.44
N ALA A 216 0.01 -6.89 12.61
CA ALA A 216 0.31 -5.62 13.27
C ALA A 216 1.31 -5.86 14.40
N GLU A 217 1.56 -4.86 15.22
CA GLU A 217 2.34 -5.00 16.46
C GLU A 217 1.52 -5.76 17.52
N ASP A 218 2.16 -6.23 18.59
CA ASP A 218 1.55 -6.94 19.73
C ASP A 218 0.69 -8.14 19.29
N ASP A 219 1.18 -8.90 18.29
CA ASP A 219 0.50 -10.06 17.69
C ASP A 219 -0.91 -9.78 17.13
N MET A 220 -1.32 -8.53 17.07
CA MET A 220 -2.56 -8.12 16.44
C MET A 220 -2.54 -8.30 14.92
N VAL A 221 -3.71 -8.21 14.31
CA VAL A 221 -3.88 -8.31 12.86
C VAL A 221 -4.77 -7.21 12.33
N TYR A 222 -4.58 -6.83 11.06
CA TYR A 222 -5.43 -5.88 10.37
C TYR A 222 -5.75 -6.32 8.95
N ALA A 223 -6.80 -5.74 8.37
CA ALA A 223 -7.24 -6.03 7.02
C ALA A 223 -6.88 -4.91 6.04
N VAL A 224 -6.35 -5.31 4.89
CA VAL A 224 -6.35 -4.46 3.69
C VAL A 224 -7.33 -5.08 2.70
N LYS A 225 -8.49 -4.44 2.54
CA LYS A 225 -9.53 -4.87 1.59
C LYS A 225 -9.45 -4.04 0.31
N THR A 226 -9.60 -4.73 -0.81
CA THR A 226 -9.74 -4.11 -2.13
C THR A 226 -11.03 -4.63 -2.75
N THR A 227 -11.83 -3.72 -3.29
CA THR A 227 -13.05 -4.04 -4.01
C THR A 227 -12.97 -3.47 -5.41
N LYS A 228 -13.16 -4.27 -6.44
CA LYS A 228 -13.09 -3.83 -7.83
C LYS A 228 -14.17 -4.47 -8.71
N LEU A 229 -14.56 -3.76 -9.76
CA LEU A 229 -15.34 -4.33 -10.84
C LEU A 229 -14.50 -5.35 -11.61
N VAL A 230 -15.14 -6.43 -12.04
CA VAL A 230 -14.48 -7.51 -12.79
C VAL A 230 -15.36 -8.03 -13.91
N GLY A 231 -14.72 -8.46 -15.00
CA GLY A 231 -15.40 -9.11 -16.12
C GLY A 231 -15.61 -10.61 -15.90
N GLU A 232 -16.35 -11.23 -16.79
CA GLU A 232 -16.73 -12.65 -16.70
C GLU A 232 -15.54 -13.60 -16.62
N LYS A 233 -14.43 -13.31 -17.29
CA LYS A 233 -13.20 -14.11 -17.22
C LYS A 233 -12.64 -14.19 -15.80
N GLU A 234 -12.60 -13.06 -15.08
CA GLU A 234 -12.12 -13.03 -13.69
C GLU A 234 -13.12 -13.70 -12.74
N VAL A 235 -14.42 -13.61 -13.04
CA VAL A 235 -15.48 -14.30 -12.29
C VAL A 235 -15.31 -15.82 -12.42
N ALA A 236 -15.19 -16.33 -13.65
CA ALA A 236 -15.00 -17.75 -13.92
C ALA A 236 -13.75 -18.32 -13.21
N ALA A 237 -12.61 -17.63 -13.35
CA ALA A 237 -11.36 -18.02 -12.70
C ALA A 237 -11.47 -18.04 -11.16
N LEU A 238 -12.26 -17.13 -10.56
CA LEU A 238 -12.45 -17.12 -9.11
C LEU A 238 -13.41 -18.23 -8.65
N MET A 239 -14.43 -18.57 -9.43
CA MET A 239 -15.33 -19.69 -9.15
C MET A 239 -14.59 -21.02 -9.22
N GLU A 240 -13.81 -21.25 -10.26
CA GLU A 240 -12.95 -22.43 -10.43
C GLU A 240 -11.99 -22.58 -9.24
N ARG A 241 -11.30 -21.51 -8.88
CA ARG A 241 -10.40 -21.51 -7.70
C ARG A 241 -11.14 -21.88 -6.41
N LYS A 242 -12.35 -21.39 -6.21
CA LYS A 242 -13.16 -21.74 -5.03
C LYS A 242 -13.51 -23.22 -5.02
N ASP A 243 -13.94 -23.78 -6.17
CA ASP A 243 -14.35 -25.16 -6.28
C ASP A 243 -13.17 -26.11 -6.10
N HIS A 244 -12.01 -25.78 -6.66
CA HIS A 244 -10.75 -26.51 -6.40
C HIS A 244 -10.41 -26.56 -4.90
N ILE A 245 -10.47 -25.43 -4.20
CA ILE A 245 -10.20 -25.39 -2.75
C ILE A 245 -11.24 -26.23 -1.98
N ARG A 246 -12.50 -26.23 -2.43
CA ARG A 246 -13.55 -27.05 -1.82
C ARG A 246 -13.27 -28.55 -2.00
N GLN A 247 -12.75 -28.96 -3.14
CA GLN A 247 -12.35 -30.34 -3.41
C GLN A 247 -11.19 -30.75 -2.51
N LEU A 248 -10.09 -29.98 -2.49
CA LEU A 248 -8.94 -30.25 -1.62
C LEU A 248 -9.32 -30.41 -0.15
N ARG A 249 -10.28 -29.61 0.35
CA ARG A 249 -10.76 -29.73 1.74
C ARG A 249 -11.63 -30.96 2.00
N LYS A 250 -12.22 -31.58 0.96
CA LYS A 250 -12.95 -32.84 1.09
C LYS A 250 -12.00 -34.03 1.11
N GLU A 251 -10.90 -33.94 0.33
CA GLU A 251 -9.88 -35.01 0.24
C GLU A 251 -9.02 -35.10 1.51
N HIS A 252 -8.89 -34.00 2.25
CA HIS A 252 -8.16 -33.94 3.54
C HIS A 252 -9.04 -34.15 4.79
N ARG A 253 -10.31 -34.51 4.65
CA ARG A 253 -11.22 -34.90 5.73
C ARG A 253 -11.40 -36.42 5.76
#